data_a0b3379e4e9a39473f3feeb841b9c223
#
_entry.id   a0b3379e4e9a39473f3feeb841b9c223
#
_cell.length_a   1.000
_cell.length_b   1.000
_cell.length_c   1.000
_cell.angle_alpha   90.00
_cell.angle_beta   90.00
_cell.angle_gamma   90.00
#
_symmetry.space_group_name_H-M   'P 1'
#
loop_
_entity.id
_entity.type
_entity.pdbx_description
1 polymer ?
#
loop_
_entity_poly.entity_id
_entity_poly.type
_entity_poly.pdbx_seq_one_letter_code
_entity_poly.pdbx_strand_id
1 'polypeptide(L)'
;MKITGVHIGEIGIPLARPFKTALRTVERVEDIVVRVTAENGMTGYGEAPPTAVITGDTKGSIRCAIRDLIAPAILGMDILAIDQVMEAMDHSVKGNTSAKAAVDMALYDL
;
A
#
# COMPACT_ATOMS: atom_id res chain seq x y z
N MET A 1 -14.11 -3.21 15.67
CA MET A 1 -12.88 -2.43 15.83
C MET A 1 -12.68 -1.53 14.62
N LYS A 2 -12.47 -0.27 14.89
CA LYS A 2 -12.34 0.73 13.82
C LYS A 2 -10.90 0.89 13.40
N ILE A 3 -10.70 1.20 12.13
CA ILE A 3 -9.40 1.60 11.58
C ILE A 3 -9.11 3.02 12.06
N THR A 4 -8.03 3.20 12.80
CA THR A 4 -7.68 4.50 13.39
C THR A 4 -6.49 5.18 12.70
N GLY A 5 -5.70 4.44 11.91
CA GLY A 5 -4.56 5.02 11.22
C GLY A 5 -4.16 4.23 9.99
N VAL A 6 -3.69 4.96 8.99
CA VAL A 6 -3.05 4.41 7.80
C VAL A 6 -1.75 5.21 7.61
N HIS A 7 -0.61 4.55 7.78
CA HIS A 7 0.70 5.19 7.73
C HIS A 7 1.52 4.62 6.59
N ILE A 8 2.33 5.46 5.97
CA ILE A 8 3.15 5.11 4.82
C ILE A 8 4.62 5.32 5.17
N GLY A 9 5.43 4.32 4.87
CA GLY A 9 6.88 4.40 4.97
C GLY A 9 7.53 3.95 3.68
N GLU A 10 8.81 4.28 3.52
CA GLU A 10 9.62 3.84 2.39
C GLU A 10 10.82 3.08 2.89
N ILE A 11 11.15 1.96 2.20
CA ILE A 11 12.34 1.16 2.46
C ILE A 11 13.15 1.11 1.18
N GLY A 12 14.46 1.39 1.27
CA GLY A 12 15.40 1.23 0.18
C GLY A 12 16.55 0.34 0.61
N ILE A 13 16.75 -0.78 -0.10
CA ILE A 13 17.81 -1.75 0.18
C ILE A 13 18.69 -1.88 -1.06
N PRO A 14 20.02 -1.56 -0.98
CA PRO A 14 20.93 -1.79 -2.08
C PRO A 14 21.03 -3.29 -2.38
N LEU A 15 21.01 -3.64 -3.66
CA LEU A 15 21.26 -5.02 -4.08
C LEU A 15 22.76 -5.31 -4.12
N ALA A 16 23.16 -6.51 -3.69
CA ALA A 16 24.54 -6.96 -3.79
C ALA A 16 24.99 -7.06 -5.24
N ARG A 17 24.07 -7.41 -6.13
CA ARG A 17 24.26 -7.41 -7.59
C ARG A 17 23.12 -6.66 -8.23
N PRO A 18 23.39 -5.81 -9.26
CA PRO A 18 22.33 -5.17 -10.00
C PRO A 18 21.41 -6.21 -10.64
N PHE A 19 20.12 -5.99 -10.55
CA PHE A 19 19.11 -6.81 -11.22
C PHE A 19 18.78 -6.16 -12.56
N LYS A 20 19.02 -6.89 -13.65
CA LYS A 20 18.80 -6.39 -15.01
C LYS A 20 17.61 -7.10 -15.64
N THR A 21 16.76 -6.32 -16.28
CA THR A 21 15.70 -6.81 -17.15
C THR A 21 15.89 -6.24 -18.55
N ALA A 22 15.05 -6.65 -19.49
CA ALA A 22 15.03 -6.05 -20.83
C ALA A 22 14.71 -4.54 -20.80
N LEU A 23 14.08 -4.06 -19.73
CA LEU A 23 13.59 -2.69 -19.61
C LEU A 23 14.47 -1.80 -18.74
N ARG A 24 15.15 -2.37 -17.71
CA ARG A 24 15.92 -1.57 -16.76
C ARG A 24 16.93 -2.39 -15.98
N THR A 25 17.87 -1.67 -15.35
CA THR A 25 18.78 -2.20 -14.34
C THR A 25 18.30 -1.75 -12.96
N VAL A 26 18.21 -2.66 -12.01
CA VAL A 26 17.80 -2.35 -10.64
C VAL A 26 19.00 -2.57 -9.71
N GLU A 27 19.45 -1.51 -9.06
CA GLU A 27 20.57 -1.52 -8.11
C GLU A 27 20.12 -1.48 -6.66
N ARG A 28 18.86 -1.12 -6.42
CA ARG A 28 18.23 -1.05 -5.10
C ARG A 28 16.85 -1.67 -5.15
N VAL A 29 16.45 -2.33 -4.07
CA VAL A 29 15.05 -2.65 -3.82
C VAL A 29 14.44 -1.45 -3.10
N GLU A 30 13.43 -0.84 -3.71
CA GLU A 30 12.66 0.24 -3.12
C GLU A 30 11.22 -0.24 -2.90
N ASP A 31 10.66 0.08 -1.76
CA ASP A 31 9.34 -0.42 -1.37
C ASP A 31 8.56 0.63 -0.61
N ILE A 32 7.25 0.66 -0.86
CA ILE A 32 6.30 1.42 -0.06
C ILE A 32 5.67 0.47 0.95
N VAL A 33 5.82 0.79 2.23
CA VAL A 33 5.24 0.00 3.32
C VAL A 33 4.03 0.74 3.86
N VAL A 34 2.93 0.03 4.04
CA VAL A 34 1.71 0.54 4.63
C VAL A 34 1.49 -0.13 5.99
N ARG A 35 1.21 0.68 7.00
CA ARG A 35 0.82 0.21 8.32
C ARG A 35 -0.60 0.68 8.61
N VAL A 36 -1.50 -0.26 8.80
CA VAL A 36 -2.88 0.01 9.23
C VAL A 36 -2.99 -0.30 10.72
N THR A 37 -3.54 0.64 11.47
CA THR A 37 -3.73 0.52 12.92
C THR A 37 -5.21 0.49 13.25
N ALA A 38 -5.61 -0.42 14.13
CA ALA A 38 -6.97 -0.50 14.67
C ALA A 38 -7.05 0.16 16.06
N GLU A 39 -8.25 0.48 16.51
CA GLU A 39 -8.49 1.19 17.78
C GLU A 39 -7.98 0.44 19.02
N ASN A 40 -7.80 -0.88 18.94
CA ASN A 40 -7.23 -1.67 20.03
C ASN A 40 -5.69 -1.68 20.05
N GLY A 41 -5.05 -0.93 19.17
CA GLY A 41 -3.59 -0.86 19.04
C GLY A 41 -2.96 -1.93 18.16
N MET A 42 -3.72 -2.87 17.64
CA MET A 42 -3.21 -3.86 16.69
C MET A 42 -2.83 -3.21 15.37
N THR A 43 -1.76 -3.67 14.74
CA THR A 43 -1.25 -3.16 13.48
C THR A 43 -1.06 -4.28 12.46
N GLY A 44 -1.32 -3.97 11.20
CA GLY A 44 -1.02 -4.85 10.08
C GLY A 44 -0.17 -4.13 9.05
N TYR A 45 0.64 -4.87 8.31
CA TYR A 45 1.58 -4.33 7.32
C TYR A 45 1.32 -4.91 5.95
N GLY A 46 1.46 -4.06 4.94
CA GLY A 46 1.49 -4.43 3.54
C GLY A 46 2.57 -3.68 2.81
N GLU A 47 2.86 -4.09 1.60
CA GLU A 47 3.90 -3.44 0.80
C GLU A 47 3.49 -3.35 -0.68
N ALA A 48 4.03 -2.33 -1.35
CA ALA A 48 3.87 -2.14 -2.79
C ALA A 48 5.20 -1.71 -3.40
N PRO A 49 5.91 -2.60 -4.09
CA PRO A 49 7.10 -2.22 -4.83
C PRO A 49 6.71 -1.37 -6.05
N PRO A 50 7.27 -0.16 -6.22
CA PRO A 50 6.97 0.63 -7.39
C PRO A 50 7.68 0.06 -8.62
N THR A 51 6.90 -0.22 -9.66
CA THR A 51 7.40 -0.78 -10.92
C THR A 51 6.83 0.01 -12.10
N ALA A 52 7.24 1.28 -12.19
CA ALA A 52 6.67 2.23 -13.14
C ALA A 52 6.70 1.76 -14.61
N VAL A 53 7.76 1.06 -15.00
CA VAL A 53 7.90 0.57 -16.39
C VAL A 53 6.97 -0.61 -16.67
N ILE A 54 6.64 -1.41 -15.65
CA ILE A 54 5.83 -2.62 -15.81
C ILE A 54 4.36 -2.33 -15.54
N THR A 55 4.05 -1.65 -14.42
CA THR A 55 2.68 -1.42 -13.97
C THR A 55 2.21 0.02 -14.11
N GLY A 56 3.13 0.96 -14.38
CA GLY A 56 2.85 2.39 -14.38
C GLY A 56 2.80 3.02 -12.99
N ASP A 57 2.98 2.24 -11.93
CA ASP A 57 2.98 2.76 -10.57
C ASP A 57 4.36 3.30 -10.18
N THR A 58 4.37 4.47 -9.54
CA THR A 58 5.57 5.10 -8.98
C THR A 58 5.41 5.24 -7.47
N LYS A 59 6.50 5.52 -6.76
CA LYS A 59 6.42 5.81 -5.31
C LYS A 59 5.45 6.95 -5.05
N GLY A 60 5.50 8.01 -5.85
CA GLY A 60 4.62 9.15 -5.72
C GLY A 60 3.16 8.81 -5.97
N SER A 61 2.85 8.04 -7.02
CA SER A 61 1.48 7.64 -7.32
C SER A 61 0.90 6.70 -6.27
N ILE A 62 1.68 5.74 -5.79
CA ILE A 62 1.26 4.81 -4.73
C ILE A 62 0.99 5.57 -3.43
N ARG A 63 1.91 6.44 -3.03
CA ARG A 63 1.79 7.23 -1.82
C ARG A 63 0.58 8.16 -1.88
N CYS A 64 0.39 8.86 -2.99
CA CYS A 64 -0.74 9.76 -3.20
C CYS A 64 -2.07 9.01 -3.12
N ALA A 65 -2.18 7.87 -3.80
CA ALA A 65 -3.39 7.06 -3.80
C ALA A 65 -3.75 6.60 -2.37
N ILE A 66 -2.76 6.15 -1.59
CA ILE A 66 -3.01 5.68 -0.23
C ILE A 66 -3.36 6.85 0.69
N ARG A 67 -2.54 7.90 0.70
CA ARG A 67 -2.69 9.02 1.64
C ARG A 67 -3.93 9.86 1.37
N ASP A 68 -4.16 10.20 0.09
CA ASP A 68 -5.15 11.21 -0.25
C ASP A 68 -6.51 10.63 -0.64
N LEU A 69 -6.57 9.36 -1.04
CA LEU A 69 -7.78 8.73 -1.55
C LEU A 69 -8.22 7.51 -0.74
N ILE A 70 -7.33 6.54 -0.53
CA ILE A 70 -7.69 5.30 0.16
C ILE A 70 -7.85 5.52 1.66
N ALA A 71 -6.86 6.12 2.32
CA ALA A 71 -6.91 6.32 3.77
C ALA A 71 -8.16 7.09 4.22
N PRO A 72 -8.52 8.24 3.60
CA PRO A 72 -9.75 8.93 3.98
C PRO A 72 -11.02 8.11 3.79
N ALA A 73 -11.02 7.19 2.82
CA ALA A 73 -12.20 6.36 2.53
C ALA A 73 -12.43 5.28 3.59
N ILE A 74 -11.36 4.73 4.19
CA ILE A 74 -11.46 3.59 5.10
C ILE A 74 -11.28 3.94 6.58
N LEU A 75 -10.70 5.10 6.90
CA LEU A 75 -10.53 5.54 8.29
C LEU A 75 -11.87 5.61 9.00
N GLY A 76 -11.94 5.04 10.19
CA GLY A 76 -13.15 4.99 10.99
C GLY A 76 -14.09 3.82 10.67
N MET A 77 -13.81 3.04 9.62
CA MET A 77 -14.59 1.85 9.31
C MET A 77 -14.24 0.69 10.23
N ASP A 78 -15.19 -0.21 10.45
CA ASP A 78 -14.99 -1.41 11.25
C ASP A 78 -14.21 -2.46 10.43
N ILE A 79 -13.07 -2.91 10.96
CA ILE A 79 -12.24 -3.92 10.30
C ILE A 79 -12.96 -5.26 10.14
N LEU A 80 -13.93 -5.56 11.01
CA LEU A 80 -14.71 -6.81 10.91
C LEU A 80 -15.68 -6.78 9.72
N ALA A 81 -16.04 -5.60 9.24
CA ALA A 81 -16.82 -5.45 8.00
C ALA A 81 -15.92 -5.36 6.79
N ILE A 82 -15.03 -6.34 6.62
CA ILE A 82 -13.96 -6.30 5.62
C ILE A 82 -14.45 -6.10 4.19
N ASP A 83 -15.58 -6.70 3.82
CA ASP A 83 -16.14 -6.55 2.48
C ASP A 83 -16.54 -5.10 2.19
N GLN A 84 -17.08 -4.40 3.19
CA GLN A 84 -17.42 -2.99 3.07
C GLN A 84 -16.17 -2.11 2.96
N VAL A 85 -15.11 -2.45 3.72
CA VAL A 85 -13.83 -1.75 3.66
C VAL A 85 -13.21 -1.91 2.27
N MET A 86 -13.20 -3.12 1.74
CA MET A 86 -12.68 -3.40 0.40
C MET A 86 -13.45 -2.65 -0.69
N GLU A 87 -14.78 -2.61 -0.58
CA GLU A 87 -15.62 -1.87 -1.53
C GLU A 87 -15.34 -0.37 -1.47
N ALA A 88 -15.22 0.20 -0.27
CA ALA A 88 -14.87 1.61 -0.09
C ALA A 88 -13.51 1.93 -0.70
N MET A 89 -12.53 1.04 -0.49
CA MET A 89 -11.20 1.20 -1.09
C MET A 89 -11.26 1.16 -2.61
N ASP A 90 -11.99 0.21 -3.20
CA ASP A 90 -12.11 0.09 -4.65
C ASP A 90 -12.78 1.31 -5.29
N HIS A 91 -13.75 1.91 -4.61
CA HIS A 91 -14.43 3.11 -5.09
C HIS A 91 -13.63 4.40 -4.84
N SER A 92 -12.62 4.38 -3.98
CA SER A 92 -11.85 5.58 -3.62
C SER A 92 -10.98 6.09 -4.77
N VAL A 93 -10.50 5.18 -5.61
CA VAL A 93 -9.64 5.50 -6.73
C VAL A 93 -9.75 4.43 -7.80
N LYS A 94 -9.73 4.85 -9.06
CA LYS A 94 -9.78 3.92 -10.19
C LYS A 94 -8.38 3.35 -10.46
N GLY A 95 -8.28 2.05 -10.70
CA GLY A 95 -7.00 1.40 -10.92
C GLY A 95 -6.15 1.39 -9.65
N ASN A 96 -4.90 1.80 -9.74
CA ASN A 96 -3.95 1.88 -8.62
C ASN A 96 -3.86 0.55 -7.85
N THR A 97 -3.71 -0.55 -8.59
CA THR A 97 -3.76 -1.90 -8.04
C THR A 97 -2.66 -2.17 -7.02
N SER A 98 -1.46 -1.61 -7.21
CA SER A 98 -0.35 -1.77 -6.25
C SER A 98 -0.66 -1.13 -4.91
N ALA A 99 -1.23 0.09 -4.92
CA ALA A 99 -1.63 0.79 -3.70
C ALA A 99 -2.73 0.02 -2.96
N LYS A 100 -3.75 -0.43 -3.69
CA LYS A 100 -4.85 -1.22 -3.13
C LYS A 100 -4.37 -2.55 -2.57
N ALA A 101 -3.47 -3.24 -3.27
CA ALA A 101 -2.91 -4.50 -2.80
C ALA A 101 -2.13 -4.33 -1.49
N ALA A 102 -1.34 -3.26 -1.35
CA ALA A 102 -0.60 -2.98 -0.13
C ALA A 102 -1.52 -2.77 1.07
N VAL A 103 -2.58 -1.99 0.90
CA VAL A 103 -3.58 -1.75 1.96
C VAL A 103 -4.36 -3.03 2.27
N ASP A 104 -4.73 -3.81 1.24
CA ASP A 104 -5.38 -5.10 1.40
C ASP A 104 -4.54 -6.06 2.25
N MET A 105 -3.24 -6.20 1.94
CA MET A 105 -2.30 -7.00 2.73
C MET A 105 -2.26 -6.53 4.19
N ALA A 106 -2.18 -5.22 4.42
CA ALA A 106 -2.13 -4.66 5.77
C ALA A 106 -3.42 -4.95 6.55
N LEU A 107 -4.58 -4.87 5.91
CA LEU A 107 -5.87 -5.16 6.53
C LEU A 107 -5.99 -6.63 6.94
N TYR A 108 -5.55 -7.55 6.09
CA TYR A 108 -5.58 -8.98 6.42
C TYR A 108 -4.50 -9.40 7.41
N ASP A 109 -3.40 -8.64 7.52
CA ASP A 109 -2.34 -8.88 8.49
C ASP A 109 -2.75 -8.47 9.92
N LEU A 110 -3.82 -7.70 10.04
CA LEU A 110 -4.38 -7.37 11.35
C LEU A 110 -4.95 -8.63 12.10
#